data_fa7e88c331c01a04fd1715b5b818a266
#
_entry.id   fa7e88c331c01a04fd1715b5b818a266
#
_cell.length_a   1.000
_cell.length_b   1.000
_cell.length_c   1.000
_cell.angle_alpha   90.00
_cell.angle_beta   90.00
_cell.angle_gamma   90.00
#
_symmetry.space_group_name_H-M   'P 1'
#
loop_
_entity.id
_entity.type
_entity.pdbx_description
1 polymer ?
#
loop_
_entity_poly.entity_id
_entity_poly.type
_entity_poly.pdbx_seq_one_letter_code
_entity_poly.pdbx_strand_id
1 'polypeptide(L)'
;MIAGVATRAQRAGWAEHARQELRRAGHRSGGARAAVLDQMAGQDCCLTAQEIFDSLRAQGRDAGIASVYRALDLFTRMGLVRRVEVADAAGYEPALPSGEHHHHVVCDRCGKVGSFEDPELERAIDRVAGRLEFDVGRHDVVLRGACGDCRG
;
A
#
# COMPACT_ATOMS: atom_id res chain seq x y z
N MET A 1 -14.06 -13.70 7.05
CA MET A 1 -12.62 -13.74 7.41
C MET A 1 -11.90 -12.76 6.50
N ILE A 2 -11.34 -11.71 7.05
CA ILE A 2 -10.51 -10.78 6.28
C ILE A 2 -9.11 -11.41 6.24
N ALA A 3 -8.86 -12.21 5.22
CA ALA A 3 -7.54 -12.78 4.96
C ALA A 3 -6.89 -11.95 3.86
N GLY A 4 -5.68 -11.50 4.06
CA GLY A 4 -4.94 -10.81 3.00
C GLY A 4 -4.08 -9.63 3.44
N VAL A 5 -3.75 -9.55 4.72
CA VAL A 5 -2.71 -8.61 5.17
C VAL A 5 -1.36 -9.30 5.02
N ALA A 6 -0.43 -8.66 4.32
CA ALA A 6 0.94 -9.14 4.22
C ALA A 6 1.47 -9.52 5.61
N THR A 7 2.04 -10.70 5.74
CA THR A 7 2.58 -11.16 7.02
C THR A 7 3.74 -10.26 7.47
N ARG A 8 4.04 -10.27 8.77
CA ARG A 8 5.20 -9.54 9.29
C ARG A 8 6.51 -9.93 8.60
N ALA A 9 6.66 -11.21 8.25
CA ALA A 9 7.82 -11.73 7.53
C ALA A 9 7.89 -11.18 6.09
N GLN A 10 6.78 -11.13 5.37
CA GLN A 10 6.70 -10.56 4.02
C GLN A 10 7.03 -9.06 4.02
N ARG A 11 6.53 -8.31 5.00
CA ARG A 11 6.84 -6.87 5.15
C ARG A 11 8.31 -6.62 5.49
N ALA A 12 8.91 -7.46 6.34
CA ALA A 12 10.34 -7.38 6.65
C ALA A 12 11.19 -7.70 5.41
N GLY A 13 10.82 -8.70 4.63
CA GLY A 13 11.46 -9.04 3.35
C GLY A 13 11.33 -7.91 2.33
N TRP A 14 10.15 -7.28 2.24
CA TRP A 14 9.95 -6.10 1.39
C TRP A 14 10.87 -4.94 1.79
N ALA A 15 10.96 -4.64 3.09
CA ALA A 15 11.79 -3.53 3.57
C ALA A 15 13.27 -3.72 3.22
N GLU A 16 13.80 -4.93 3.36
CA GLU A 16 15.17 -5.23 2.97
C GLU A 16 15.37 -5.14 1.47
N HIS A 17 14.46 -5.70 0.67
CA HIS A 17 14.44 -5.56 -0.78
C HIS A 17 14.44 -4.07 -1.20
N ALA A 18 13.56 -3.26 -0.62
CA ALA A 18 13.47 -1.84 -0.93
C ALA A 18 14.76 -1.09 -0.59
N ARG A 19 15.41 -1.40 0.55
CA ARG A 19 16.72 -0.82 0.89
C ARG A 19 17.81 -1.20 -0.11
N GLN A 20 17.81 -2.44 -0.59
CA GLN A 20 18.78 -2.90 -1.59
C GLN A 20 18.58 -2.19 -2.92
N GLU A 21 17.35 -2.08 -3.41
CA GLU A 21 17.04 -1.39 -4.67
C GLU A 21 17.38 0.10 -4.61
N LEU A 22 17.10 0.76 -3.48
CA LEU A 22 17.51 2.15 -3.26
C LEU A 22 19.03 2.32 -3.32
N ARG A 23 19.79 1.42 -2.68
CA ARG A 23 21.27 1.45 -2.73
C ARG A 23 21.79 1.23 -4.15
N ARG A 24 21.23 0.23 -4.88
CA ARG A 24 21.60 -0.06 -6.28
C ARG A 24 21.36 1.13 -7.20
N ALA A 25 20.28 1.87 -6.96
CA ALA A 25 19.96 3.09 -7.71
C ALA A 25 20.71 4.35 -7.24
N GLY A 26 21.67 4.20 -6.30
CA GLY A 26 22.51 5.31 -5.81
C GLY A 26 21.81 6.24 -4.82
N HIS A 27 20.65 5.84 -4.29
CA HIS A 27 19.93 6.64 -3.32
C HIS A 27 20.44 6.39 -1.88
N ARG A 28 20.78 7.46 -1.17
CA ARG A 28 21.15 7.38 0.25
C ARG A 28 19.95 6.93 1.10
N SER A 29 20.20 6.01 2.04
CA SER A 29 19.18 5.42 2.92
C SER A 29 19.06 6.18 4.25
N GLY A 30 19.14 7.50 4.27
CA GLY A 30 19.11 8.28 5.51
C GLY A 30 17.90 9.18 5.66
N GLY A 31 17.70 9.69 6.88
CA GLY A 31 16.72 10.74 7.19
C GLY A 31 15.27 10.34 6.92
N ALA A 32 14.50 11.28 6.36
CA ALA A 32 13.06 11.12 6.11
C ALA A 32 12.73 9.89 5.23
N ARG A 33 13.58 9.56 4.24
CA ARG A 33 13.35 8.41 3.34
C ARG A 33 13.39 7.09 4.09
N ALA A 34 14.37 6.89 4.97
CA ALA A 34 14.45 5.71 5.81
C ALA A 34 13.26 5.63 6.78
N ALA A 35 12.87 6.77 7.36
CA ALA A 35 11.73 6.85 8.27
C ALA A 35 10.42 6.42 7.57
N VAL A 36 10.17 6.92 6.37
CA VAL A 36 8.98 6.55 5.57
C VAL A 36 9.00 5.06 5.24
N LEU A 37 10.15 4.51 4.83
CA LEU A 37 10.27 3.09 4.53
C LEU A 37 10.01 2.21 5.75
N ASP A 38 10.56 2.56 6.91
CA ASP A 38 10.33 1.84 8.17
C ASP A 38 8.85 1.90 8.58
N GLN A 39 8.22 3.07 8.42
CA GLN A 39 6.79 3.25 8.71
C GLN A 39 5.94 2.35 7.82
N MET A 40 6.24 2.29 6.52
CA MET A 40 5.52 1.45 5.58
C MET A 40 5.73 -0.05 5.85
N ALA A 41 6.90 -0.46 6.30
CA ALA A 41 7.17 -1.85 6.69
C ALA A 41 6.38 -2.29 7.92
N GLY A 42 5.98 -1.36 8.77
CA GLY A 42 5.21 -1.62 9.99
C GLY A 42 3.69 -1.60 9.84
N GLN A 43 3.17 -1.16 8.68
CA GLN A 43 1.73 -0.99 8.48
C GLN A 43 1.03 -2.25 7.99
N ASP A 44 -0.24 -2.40 8.35
CA ASP A 44 -1.06 -3.56 7.98
C ASP A 44 -1.87 -3.34 6.69
N CYS A 45 -2.10 -2.08 6.32
CA CYS A 45 -2.83 -1.68 5.12
C CYS A 45 -2.20 -0.41 4.53
N CYS A 46 -2.81 0.14 3.48
CA CYS A 46 -2.36 1.39 2.90
C CYS A 46 -2.51 2.56 3.89
N LEU A 47 -1.58 3.50 3.83
CA LEU A 47 -1.63 4.77 4.56
C LEU A 47 -1.54 5.94 3.57
N THR A 48 -2.22 7.01 3.87
CA THR A 48 -2.03 8.28 3.16
C THR A 48 -0.69 8.92 3.55
N ALA A 49 -0.19 9.84 2.73
CA ALA A 49 1.02 10.59 3.06
C ALA A 49 0.87 11.39 4.37
N GLN A 50 -0.33 11.88 4.66
CA GLN A 50 -0.63 12.60 5.89
C GLN A 50 -0.55 11.69 7.11
N GLU A 51 -1.15 10.49 7.04
CA GLU A 51 -1.08 9.52 8.14
C GLU A 51 0.35 9.05 8.41
N ILE A 52 1.15 8.85 7.35
CA ILE A 52 2.57 8.54 7.49
C ILE A 52 3.30 9.68 8.19
N PHE A 53 3.07 10.93 7.77
CA PHE A 53 3.67 12.11 8.37
C PHE A 53 3.30 12.25 9.85
N ASP A 54 2.01 12.12 10.18
CA ASP A 54 1.52 12.26 11.56
C ASP A 54 2.09 11.16 12.47
N SER A 55 2.20 9.93 11.96
CA SER A 55 2.82 8.81 12.66
C SER A 55 4.31 9.05 12.94
N LEU A 56 5.06 9.51 11.94
CA LEU A 56 6.48 9.83 12.11
C LEU A 56 6.69 10.96 13.12
N ARG A 57 5.85 11.99 13.08
CA ARG A 57 5.88 13.09 14.02
C ARG A 57 5.59 12.62 15.45
N ALA A 58 4.59 11.75 15.63
CA ALA A 58 4.26 11.16 16.93
C ALA A 58 5.41 10.31 17.50
N GLN A 59 6.24 9.70 16.63
CA GLN A 59 7.44 8.97 17.02
C GLN A 59 8.67 9.86 17.27
N GLY A 60 8.53 11.19 17.16
CA GLY A 60 9.64 12.13 17.29
C GLY A 60 10.65 12.08 16.13
N ARG A 61 10.25 11.53 14.98
CA ARG A 61 11.12 11.47 13.78
C ARG A 61 10.98 12.75 12.99
N ASP A 62 12.11 13.38 12.69
CA ASP A 62 12.15 14.62 11.93
C ASP A 62 12.02 14.35 10.43
N ALA A 63 10.79 14.45 9.94
CA ALA A 63 10.46 14.32 8.52
C ALA A 63 9.37 15.33 8.18
N GLY A 64 9.68 16.32 7.36
CA GLY A 64 8.66 17.24 6.83
C GLY A 64 7.73 16.58 5.83
N ILE A 65 6.48 17.03 5.74
CA ILE A 65 5.46 16.49 4.85
C ILE A 65 5.93 16.44 3.38
N ALA A 66 6.62 17.45 2.91
CA ALA A 66 7.18 17.46 1.54
C ALA A 66 8.23 16.36 1.33
N SER A 67 8.98 15.99 2.36
CA SER A 67 9.96 14.91 2.30
C SER A 67 9.28 13.54 2.29
N VAL A 68 8.14 13.40 2.97
CA VAL A 68 7.28 12.20 2.90
C VAL A 68 6.78 12.01 1.47
N TYR A 69 6.20 13.04 0.85
CA TYR A 69 5.74 12.96 -0.54
C TYR A 69 6.87 12.62 -1.52
N ARG A 70 8.04 13.26 -1.40
CA ARG A 70 9.20 12.95 -2.26
C ARG A 70 9.68 11.50 -2.10
N ALA A 71 9.64 10.95 -0.89
CA ALA A 71 9.99 9.55 -0.65
C ALA A 71 8.98 8.60 -1.31
N LEU A 72 7.67 8.86 -1.12
CA LEU A 72 6.60 8.06 -1.70
C LEU A 72 6.60 8.10 -3.23
N ASP A 73 6.82 9.26 -3.84
CA ASP A 73 6.96 9.41 -5.29
C ASP A 73 8.15 8.60 -5.82
N LEU A 74 9.29 8.67 -5.15
CA LEU A 74 10.45 7.88 -5.54
C LEU A 74 10.16 6.37 -5.44
N PHE A 75 9.59 5.92 -4.33
CA PHE A 75 9.26 4.51 -4.12
C PHE A 75 8.25 3.99 -5.14
N THR A 76 7.26 4.82 -5.49
CA THR A 76 6.26 4.49 -6.53
C THR A 76 6.91 4.36 -7.90
N ARG A 77 7.78 5.31 -8.29
CA ARG A 77 8.52 5.23 -9.57
C ARG A 77 9.45 4.03 -9.65
N MET A 78 10.01 3.61 -8.53
CA MET A 78 10.86 2.41 -8.46
C MET A 78 10.07 1.09 -8.37
N GLY A 79 8.73 1.15 -8.33
CA GLY A 79 7.88 -0.03 -8.17
C GLY A 79 7.98 -0.69 -6.79
N LEU A 80 8.52 0.00 -5.78
CA LEU A 80 8.65 -0.49 -4.41
C LEU A 80 7.36 -0.30 -3.60
N VAL A 81 6.52 0.65 -4.03
CA VAL A 81 5.27 1.03 -3.39
C VAL A 81 4.18 1.12 -4.45
N ARG A 82 3.00 0.68 -4.09
CA ARG A 82 1.77 0.87 -4.87
C ARG A 82 1.00 2.06 -4.31
N ARG A 83 0.51 2.89 -5.22
CA ARG A 83 -0.47 3.92 -4.91
C ARG A 83 -1.85 3.34 -5.21
N VAL A 84 -2.74 3.42 -4.26
CA VAL A 84 -4.14 2.99 -4.36
C VAL A 84 -5.06 4.15 -4.02
N GLU A 85 -6.15 4.30 -4.76
CA GLU A 85 -7.16 5.31 -4.46
C GLU A 85 -8.13 4.74 -3.42
N VAL A 86 -7.95 5.15 -2.16
CA VAL A 86 -8.77 4.70 -1.04
C VAL A 86 -9.51 5.88 -0.47
N ALA A 87 -10.82 5.77 -0.36
CA ALA A 87 -11.68 6.90 -0.03
C ALA A 87 -11.45 8.08 -0.99
N ASP A 88 -11.26 9.28 -0.48
CA ASP A 88 -11.03 10.48 -1.30
C ASP A 88 -9.53 10.89 -1.33
N ALA A 89 -8.65 9.97 -0.99
CA ALA A 89 -7.22 10.22 -0.91
C ALA A 89 -6.40 9.06 -1.49
N ALA A 90 -5.17 9.38 -1.92
CA ALA A 90 -4.21 8.37 -2.31
C ALA A 90 -3.64 7.69 -1.06
N GLY A 91 -3.81 6.38 -0.98
CA GLY A 91 -3.11 5.50 -0.06
C GLY A 91 -1.85 4.93 -0.70
N TYR A 92 -0.91 4.52 0.11
CA TYR A 92 0.35 3.90 -0.30
C TYR A 92 0.57 2.61 0.47
N GLU A 93 0.98 1.56 -0.23
CA GLU A 93 1.26 0.26 0.35
C GLU A 93 2.52 -0.37 -0.24
N PRO A 94 3.21 -1.26 0.50
CA PRO A 94 4.34 -2.02 -0.04
C PRO A 94 3.95 -2.82 -1.29
N ALA A 95 4.74 -2.71 -2.35
CA ALA A 95 4.66 -3.61 -3.50
C ALA A 95 5.53 -4.84 -3.21
N LEU A 96 4.92 -5.96 -2.87
CA LEU A 96 5.64 -7.17 -2.53
C LEU A 96 6.35 -7.75 -3.77
N PRO A 97 7.63 -8.19 -3.65
CA PRO A 97 8.36 -8.80 -4.76
C PRO A 97 7.72 -10.09 -5.30
N SER A 98 6.92 -10.76 -4.47
CA SER A 98 6.15 -11.95 -4.87
C SER A 98 5.03 -11.65 -5.88
N GLY A 99 4.69 -10.37 -6.09
CA GLY A 99 3.55 -9.96 -6.91
C GLY A 99 2.19 -10.15 -6.21
N GLU A 100 2.17 -10.67 -5.00
CA GLU A 100 0.97 -10.76 -4.19
C GLU A 100 0.40 -9.36 -3.95
N HIS A 101 -0.88 -9.24 -4.13
CA HIS A 101 -1.62 -8.00 -3.90
C HIS A 101 -2.94 -8.32 -3.19
N HIS A 102 -3.53 -7.31 -2.61
CA HIS A 102 -4.83 -7.40 -1.99
C HIS A 102 -5.71 -6.25 -2.49
N HIS A 103 -7.00 -6.44 -2.34
CA HIS A 103 -8.02 -5.45 -2.65
C HIS A 103 -8.46 -4.73 -1.38
N HIS A 104 -9.21 -3.65 -1.53
CA HIS A 104 -9.60 -2.81 -0.41
C HIS A 104 -11.12 -2.74 -0.27
N VAL A 105 -11.57 -2.61 0.98
CA VAL A 105 -12.93 -2.26 1.33
C VAL A 105 -12.91 -1.00 2.20
N VAL A 106 -13.77 -0.04 1.88
CA VAL A 106 -13.81 1.25 2.55
C VAL A 106 -15.21 1.51 3.10
N CYS A 107 -15.28 1.88 4.36
CA CYS A 107 -16.53 2.34 4.95
C CYS A 107 -16.73 3.82 4.68
N ASP A 108 -17.75 4.17 3.91
CA ASP A 108 -18.09 5.56 3.59
C ASP A 108 -18.61 6.36 4.79
N ARG A 109 -18.98 5.68 5.90
CA ARG A 109 -19.51 6.33 7.10
C ARG A 109 -18.44 6.67 8.14
N CYS A 110 -17.51 5.75 8.41
CA CYS A 110 -16.48 5.94 9.44
C CYS A 110 -15.04 5.98 8.90
N GLY A 111 -14.84 5.83 7.59
CA GLY A 111 -13.53 5.84 6.97
C GLY A 111 -12.69 4.58 7.20
N LYS A 112 -13.22 3.56 7.89
CA LYS A 112 -12.50 2.31 8.14
C LYS A 112 -12.11 1.67 6.82
N VAL A 113 -10.82 1.37 6.66
CA VAL A 113 -10.26 0.65 5.52
C VAL A 113 -9.87 -0.75 5.95
N GLY A 114 -10.23 -1.73 5.14
CA GLY A 114 -9.79 -3.11 5.28
C GLY A 114 -9.20 -3.61 3.98
N SER A 115 -8.48 -4.71 4.05
CA SER A 115 -7.98 -5.42 2.87
C SER A 115 -8.62 -6.80 2.77
N PHE A 116 -8.70 -7.32 1.55
CA PHE A 116 -9.18 -8.67 1.30
C PHE A 116 -8.50 -9.27 0.06
N GLU A 117 -8.46 -10.58 0.02
CA GLU A 117 -8.08 -11.39 -1.14
C GLU A 117 -9.21 -12.36 -1.43
N ASP A 118 -9.51 -12.58 -2.70
CA ASP A 118 -10.55 -13.52 -3.11
C ASP A 118 -10.14 -14.22 -4.41
N PRO A 119 -9.78 -15.52 -4.38
CA PRO A 119 -9.39 -16.26 -5.57
C PRO A 119 -10.50 -16.38 -6.62
N GLU A 120 -11.78 -16.27 -6.25
CA GLU A 120 -12.86 -16.28 -7.23
C GLU A 120 -12.97 -14.96 -7.97
N LEU A 121 -12.74 -13.85 -7.27
CA LEU A 121 -12.63 -12.53 -7.87
C LEU A 121 -11.48 -12.48 -8.87
N GLU A 122 -10.29 -12.97 -8.49
CA GLU A 122 -9.13 -13.04 -9.39
C GLU A 122 -9.47 -13.81 -10.66
N ARG A 123 -10.04 -15.00 -10.52
CA ARG A 123 -10.47 -15.80 -11.70
C ARG A 123 -11.53 -15.10 -12.55
N ALA A 124 -12.40 -14.30 -11.92
CA ALA A 124 -13.39 -13.53 -12.65
C ALA A 124 -12.75 -12.40 -13.47
N ILE A 125 -11.77 -11.71 -12.90
CA ILE A 125 -11.01 -10.65 -13.57
C ILE A 125 -10.25 -11.25 -14.77
N ASP A 126 -9.56 -12.38 -14.61
CA ASP A 126 -8.85 -13.07 -15.69
C ASP A 126 -9.79 -13.47 -16.82
N ARG A 127 -10.98 -13.98 -16.50
CA ARG A 127 -11.98 -14.33 -17.52
C ARG A 127 -12.49 -13.11 -18.27
N VAL A 128 -12.66 -11.99 -17.60
CA VAL A 128 -13.07 -10.72 -18.23
C VAL A 128 -11.97 -10.22 -19.15
N ALA A 129 -10.74 -10.19 -18.67
CA ALA A 129 -9.57 -9.78 -19.45
C ALA A 129 -9.43 -10.62 -20.73
N GLY A 130 -9.53 -11.95 -20.60
CA GLY A 130 -9.47 -12.87 -21.74
C GLY A 130 -10.59 -12.64 -22.77
N ARG A 131 -11.82 -12.35 -22.33
CA ARG A 131 -12.93 -12.03 -23.26
C ARG A 131 -12.74 -10.70 -24.00
N LEU A 132 -12.02 -9.77 -23.35
CA LEU A 132 -11.72 -8.46 -23.93
C LEU A 132 -10.42 -8.49 -24.75
N GLU A 133 -9.74 -9.63 -24.85
CA GLU A 133 -8.42 -9.78 -25.47
C GLU A 133 -7.40 -8.79 -24.91
N PHE A 134 -7.45 -8.57 -23.58
CA PHE A 134 -6.61 -7.60 -22.87
C PHE A 134 -5.60 -8.32 -21.99
N ASP A 135 -4.32 -7.98 -22.12
CA ASP A 135 -3.27 -8.44 -21.21
C ASP A 135 -3.25 -7.50 -20.00
N VAL A 136 -3.87 -7.93 -18.90
CA VAL A 136 -4.00 -7.14 -17.68
C VAL A 136 -2.80 -7.40 -16.77
N GLY A 137 -1.82 -6.52 -16.82
CA GLY A 137 -0.63 -6.61 -15.98
C GLY A 137 -0.87 -6.19 -14.52
N ARG A 138 -1.94 -5.44 -14.24
CA ARG A 138 -2.29 -4.99 -12.89
C ARG A 138 -3.75 -4.57 -12.82
N HIS A 139 -4.37 -4.81 -11.67
CA HIS A 139 -5.72 -4.35 -11.36
C HIS A 139 -5.84 -3.99 -9.87
N ASP A 140 -6.82 -3.15 -9.55
CA ASP A 140 -7.17 -2.76 -8.20
C ASP A 140 -8.69 -2.80 -8.05
N VAL A 141 -9.19 -3.39 -6.95
CA VAL A 141 -10.62 -3.40 -6.62
C VAL A 141 -10.83 -2.73 -5.28
N VAL A 142 -11.70 -1.74 -5.25
CA VAL A 142 -12.10 -1.05 -4.02
C VAL A 142 -13.60 -1.16 -3.88
N LEU A 143 -14.05 -1.88 -2.84
CA LEU A 143 -15.45 -1.98 -2.48
C LEU A 143 -15.79 -0.87 -1.49
N ARG A 144 -16.91 -0.19 -1.70
CA ARG A 144 -17.36 0.91 -0.84
C ARG A 144 -18.73 0.62 -0.27
N GLY A 145 -18.94 1.01 1.00
CA GLY A 145 -20.22 0.82 1.66
C GLY A 145 -20.14 1.07 3.16
N ALA A 146 -21.07 0.51 3.94
CA ALA A 146 -21.07 0.60 5.39
C ALA A 146 -20.46 -0.65 6.02
N CYS A 147 -19.51 -0.50 6.93
CA CYS A 147 -18.97 -1.63 7.71
C CYS A 147 -20.02 -2.20 8.69
N GLY A 148 -19.74 -3.35 9.28
CA GLY A 148 -20.64 -4.01 10.23
C GLY A 148 -21.09 -3.10 11.37
N ASP A 149 -20.19 -2.27 11.89
CA ASP A 149 -20.46 -1.34 12.98
C ASP A 149 -21.33 -0.14 12.55
N CYS A 150 -21.37 0.16 11.26
CA CYS A 150 -22.11 1.29 10.67
C CYS A 150 -23.38 0.88 9.93
N ARG A 151 -23.59 -0.43 9.73
CA ARG A 151 -24.84 -0.96 9.19
C ARG A 151 -25.90 -0.98 10.30
N GLY A 152 -26.48 0.13 10.58
CA GLY A 152 -27.60 0.26 11.51
C GLY A 152 -28.78 0.87 10.79
#